data_578431ccc4fc806509841f3c92c407cf
#
_entry.id   578431ccc4fc806509841f3c92c407cf
#
_cell.length_a   1.000
_cell.length_b   1.000
_cell.length_c   1.000
_cell.angle_alpha   90.00
_cell.angle_beta   90.00
_cell.angle_gamma   90.00
#
_symmetry.space_group_name_H-M   'P 1'
#
loop_
_entity.id
_entity.type
_entity.pdbx_description
1 polymer ?
#
loop_
_entity_poly.entity_id
_entity_poly.type
_entity_poly.pdbx_seq_one_letter_code
_entity_poly.pdbx_strand_id
1 'polypeptide(L)'
;MIKRSALILSCVLVSATVSFAQTADTLSQVSFVKSKDGTRIAVECTGKGPSLLIVHGGTGDRSRWKPLLPLFAPHFTVCAMDRRGHGDSETGGRSEVRSQRSEVRSEETYSLKKEFEDVAAVVNSRPGPVFVLGHSIGGVFALEAAFLTKKISKLVLYEPPLQDLDHTAVADRMERMIQAGEREQALVTFLRELPMISPDEIAAMKRQPSWPGRVAGIDIQIREIRSLSKYRFDGKRMKALDVPTLLLAGSKTASPQLKQAINSLKDTLPKRMLVVFEGQGHNAMDKIPAQFAETVTKFLSGEQ
;
A
#
# COMPACT_ATOMS: atom_id res chain seq x y z
N MET A 1 -30.35 85.06 -18.86
CA MET A 1 -29.23 84.24 -19.36
C MET A 1 -28.70 83.42 -18.24
N ILE A 2 -29.13 82.17 -18.18
CA ILE A 2 -28.78 81.20 -17.09
C ILE A 2 -27.83 80.18 -17.69
N LYS A 3 -26.56 80.17 -17.26
CA LYS A 3 -25.56 79.18 -17.67
C LYS A 3 -25.77 77.90 -16.85
N ARG A 4 -26.08 76.80 -17.50
CA ARG A 4 -26.09 75.48 -16.94
C ARG A 4 -24.69 74.86 -17.04
N SER A 5 -24.04 74.62 -15.89
CA SER A 5 -22.82 73.82 -15.80
C SER A 5 -23.19 72.33 -15.69
N ALA A 6 -22.71 71.54 -16.62
CA ALA A 6 -22.84 70.08 -16.60
C ALA A 6 -21.67 69.49 -15.79
N LEU A 7 -22.00 68.73 -14.75
CA LEU A 7 -21.05 67.99 -13.93
C LEU A 7 -20.88 66.58 -14.55
N ILE A 8 -19.68 66.30 -15.09
CA ILE A 8 -19.34 65.00 -15.64
C ILE A 8 -18.80 64.14 -14.48
N LEU A 9 -19.57 63.11 -14.08
CA LEU A 9 -19.18 62.16 -13.09
C LEU A 9 -18.42 61.02 -13.78
N SER A 10 -17.09 60.98 -13.62
CA SER A 10 -16.25 59.88 -14.11
C SER A 10 -16.32 58.70 -13.15
N CYS A 11 -17.01 57.64 -13.56
CA CYS A 11 -16.95 56.34 -12.87
C CYS A 11 -15.64 55.61 -13.21
N VAL A 12 -14.74 55.50 -12.26
CA VAL A 12 -13.56 54.62 -12.36
C VAL A 12 -13.97 53.21 -12.02
N LEU A 13 -14.06 52.33 -13.03
CA LEU A 13 -14.25 50.90 -12.86
C LEU A 13 -12.91 50.29 -12.46
N VAL A 14 -12.77 49.91 -11.18
CA VAL A 14 -11.66 49.08 -10.70
C VAL A 14 -11.98 47.63 -11.01
N SER A 15 -11.37 47.11 -12.07
CA SER A 15 -11.44 45.68 -12.41
C SER A 15 -10.51 44.93 -11.48
N ALA A 16 -11.05 44.26 -10.46
CA ALA A 16 -10.32 43.28 -9.66
C ALA A 16 -10.10 42.01 -10.50
N THR A 17 -8.91 41.85 -11.04
CA THR A 17 -8.49 40.56 -11.63
C THR A 17 -8.21 39.56 -10.49
N VAL A 18 -9.14 38.63 -10.26
CA VAL A 18 -8.91 37.48 -9.42
C VAL A 18 -7.97 36.56 -10.18
N SER A 19 -6.69 36.59 -9.80
CA SER A 19 -5.70 35.63 -10.30
C SER A 19 -5.96 34.26 -9.64
N PHE A 20 -6.61 33.37 -10.37
CA PHE A 20 -6.61 31.98 -9.99
C PHE A 20 -5.17 31.49 -10.14
N ALA A 21 -4.48 31.31 -9.00
CA ALA A 21 -3.24 30.58 -8.97
C ALA A 21 -3.55 29.13 -9.38
N GLN A 22 -3.24 28.83 -10.62
CA GLN A 22 -3.24 27.47 -11.16
C GLN A 22 -2.17 26.71 -10.36
N THR A 23 -2.61 25.93 -9.36
CA THR A 23 -1.74 24.95 -8.70
C THR A 23 -1.26 24.02 -9.81
N ALA A 24 -0.01 24.19 -10.22
CA ALA A 24 0.64 23.28 -11.14
C ALA A 24 0.51 21.87 -10.52
N ASP A 25 -0.34 21.07 -11.13
CA ASP A 25 -0.43 19.63 -10.90
C ASP A 25 0.94 19.09 -11.32
N THR A 26 1.86 18.99 -10.36
CA THR A 26 3.14 18.34 -10.58
C THR A 26 2.81 16.88 -10.79
N LEU A 27 2.68 16.51 -12.07
CA LEU A 27 2.53 15.11 -12.49
C LEU A 27 3.61 14.31 -11.72
N SER A 28 3.17 13.48 -10.80
CA SER A 28 4.06 12.65 -10.02
C SER A 28 4.77 11.70 -10.98
N GLN A 29 6.09 11.89 -11.13
CA GLN A 29 6.89 11.08 -12.03
C GLN A 29 7.25 9.79 -11.31
N VAL A 30 7.00 8.64 -11.96
CA VAL A 30 7.46 7.34 -11.48
C VAL A 30 8.98 7.31 -11.52
N SER A 31 9.60 7.04 -10.40
CA SER A 31 11.04 6.82 -10.25
C SER A 31 11.32 5.36 -9.93
N PHE A 32 12.55 4.91 -10.12
CA PHE A 32 12.94 3.54 -9.84
C PHE A 32 14.06 3.50 -8.81
N VAL A 33 13.87 2.66 -7.79
CA VAL A 33 14.88 2.35 -6.79
C VAL A 33 15.44 0.96 -7.04
N LYS A 34 16.75 0.82 -7.04
CA LYS A 34 17.41 -0.47 -7.20
C LYS A 34 17.46 -1.21 -5.87
N SER A 35 16.84 -2.39 -5.82
CA SER A 35 16.90 -3.29 -4.67
C SER A 35 18.28 -3.96 -4.57
N LYS A 36 18.51 -4.68 -3.48
CA LYS A 36 19.78 -5.35 -3.19
C LYS A 36 20.20 -6.37 -4.26
N ASP A 37 19.23 -7.06 -4.86
CA ASP A 37 19.47 -8.04 -5.94
C ASP A 37 19.50 -7.40 -7.34
N GLY A 38 19.40 -6.07 -7.42
CA GLY A 38 19.40 -5.30 -8.65
C GLY A 38 18.01 -5.03 -9.24
N THR A 39 16.95 -5.65 -8.71
CA THR A 39 15.56 -5.44 -9.16
C THR A 39 15.18 -3.96 -9.06
N ARG A 40 14.55 -3.42 -10.11
CA ARG A 40 14.07 -2.04 -10.13
C ARG A 40 12.65 -1.97 -9.57
N ILE A 41 12.50 -1.22 -8.49
CA ILE A 41 11.24 -1.02 -7.76
C ILE A 41 10.69 0.37 -8.12
N ALA A 42 9.50 0.39 -8.70
CA ALA A 42 8.82 1.61 -9.08
C ALA A 42 8.23 2.32 -7.85
N VAL A 43 8.43 3.63 -7.78
CA VAL A 43 7.97 4.48 -6.69
C VAL A 43 7.44 5.78 -7.26
N GLU A 44 6.27 6.20 -6.83
CA GLU A 44 5.62 7.45 -7.19
C GLU A 44 5.40 8.28 -5.92
N CYS A 45 5.90 9.52 -5.88
CA CYS A 45 5.84 10.38 -4.71
C CYS A 45 5.13 11.70 -5.01
N THR A 46 4.40 12.23 -4.02
CA THR A 46 3.75 13.54 -4.08
C THR A 46 3.76 14.21 -2.70
N GLY A 47 3.47 15.49 -2.65
CA GLY A 47 3.44 16.25 -1.40
C GLY A 47 4.81 16.71 -0.92
N LYS A 48 4.84 17.33 0.27
CA LYS A 48 6.05 17.87 0.91
C LYS A 48 6.00 17.58 2.41
N GLY A 49 7.18 17.36 3.01
CA GLY A 49 7.31 17.10 4.43
C GLY A 49 8.08 15.81 4.72
N PRO A 50 7.94 15.23 5.93
CA PRO A 50 8.54 13.95 6.29
C PRO A 50 8.14 12.85 5.32
N SER A 51 9.03 11.88 5.06
CA SER A 51 8.75 10.80 4.11
C SER A 51 7.79 9.77 4.68
N LEU A 52 6.71 9.47 3.96
CA LEU A 52 5.78 8.36 4.22
C LEU A 52 5.81 7.39 3.04
N LEU A 53 6.29 6.17 3.25
CA LEU A 53 6.23 5.09 2.26
C LEU A 53 5.00 4.23 2.49
N ILE A 54 4.24 3.95 1.42
CA ILE A 54 3.08 3.05 1.42
C ILE A 54 3.43 1.77 0.67
N VAL A 55 3.21 0.63 1.33
CA VAL A 55 3.43 -0.72 0.80
C VAL A 55 2.08 -1.42 0.64
N HIS A 56 1.68 -1.68 -0.60
CA HIS A 56 0.37 -2.26 -0.91
C HIS A 56 0.26 -3.76 -0.54
N GLY A 57 -0.97 -4.23 -0.38
CA GLY A 57 -1.31 -5.63 -0.14
C GLY A 57 -1.23 -6.50 -1.40
N GLY A 58 -1.74 -7.73 -1.33
CA GLY A 58 -1.86 -8.63 -2.47
C GLY A 58 -2.81 -8.09 -3.55
N THR A 59 -2.66 -8.58 -4.78
CA THR A 59 -3.50 -8.27 -5.96
C THR A 59 -3.60 -6.81 -6.37
N GLY A 60 -2.81 -5.92 -5.79
CA GLY A 60 -2.79 -4.49 -6.12
C GLY A 60 -1.43 -4.02 -6.58
N ASP A 61 -1.37 -2.74 -6.87
CA ASP A 61 -0.17 -1.96 -7.12
C ASP A 61 -0.29 -0.59 -6.42
N ARG A 62 0.66 0.32 -6.64
CA ARG A 62 0.66 1.67 -6.04
C ARG A 62 -0.59 2.49 -6.39
N SER A 63 -1.23 2.22 -7.55
CA SER A 63 -2.40 2.98 -8.00
C SER A 63 -3.59 2.86 -7.07
N ARG A 64 -3.68 1.77 -6.31
CA ARG A 64 -4.70 1.58 -5.28
C ARG A 64 -4.72 2.69 -4.25
N TRP A 65 -3.59 3.31 -3.99
CA TRP A 65 -3.44 4.35 -2.97
C TRP A 65 -3.69 5.76 -3.50
N LYS A 66 -3.86 5.92 -4.83
CA LYS A 66 -4.12 7.24 -5.45
C LYS A 66 -5.24 8.05 -4.79
N PRO A 67 -6.38 7.45 -4.36
CA PRO A 67 -7.44 8.21 -3.68
C PRO A 67 -7.03 8.78 -2.31
N LEU A 68 -6.02 8.20 -1.66
CA LEU A 68 -5.54 8.64 -0.34
C LEU A 68 -4.36 9.60 -0.43
N LEU A 69 -3.62 9.62 -1.54
CA LEU A 69 -2.45 10.48 -1.69
C LEU A 69 -2.77 11.97 -1.43
N PRO A 70 -3.87 12.55 -1.94
CA PRO A 70 -4.24 13.94 -1.65
C PRO A 70 -4.52 14.21 -0.16
N LEU A 71 -4.93 13.19 0.61
CA LEU A 71 -5.19 13.32 2.04
C LEU A 71 -3.90 13.31 2.88
N PHE A 72 -2.85 12.64 2.39
CA PHE A 72 -1.54 12.59 3.03
C PHE A 72 -0.58 13.68 2.56
N ALA A 73 -0.68 14.11 1.31
CA ALA A 73 0.25 15.04 0.67
C ALA A 73 0.39 16.42 1.37
N PRO A 74 -0.62 16.96 2.08
CA PRO A 74 -0.46 18.19 2.86
C PRO A 74 0.51 18.04 4.05
N HIS A 75 0.71 16.81 4.55
CA HIS A 75 1.48 16.53 5.77
C HIS A 75 2.81 15.82 5.49
N PHE A 76 2.91 15.10 4.36
CA PHE A 76 4.03 14.21 4.06
C PHE A 76 4.47 14.31 2.60
N THR A 77 5.75 14.03 2.36
CA THR A 77 6.16 13.49 1.07
C THR A 77 5.73 12.04 1.03
N VAL A 78 4.51 11.79 0.51
CA VAL A 78 3.93 10.45 0.45
C VAL A 78 4.37 9.74 -0.82
N CYS A 79 4.96 8.56 -0.65
CA CYS A 79 5.46 7.71 -1.72
C CYS A 79 4.70 6.37 -1.70
N ALA A 80 4.12 5.97 -2.81
CA ALA A 80 3.57 4.63 -2.99
C ALA A 80 4.50 3.82 -3.89
N MET A 81 4.88 2.60 -3.46
CA MET A 81 5.71 1.71 -4.26
C MET A 81 4.89 0.59 -4.89
N ASP A 82 5.33 0.12 -6.05
CA ASP A 82 4.93 -1.20 -6.55
C ASP A 82 5.86 -2.25 -5.96
N ARG A 83 5.33 -3.30 -5.40
CA ARG A 83 6.13 -4.45 -4.97
C ARG A 83 6.67 -5.20 -6.19
N ARG A 84 7.74 -5.99 -6.01
CA ARG A 84 8.35 -6.75 -7.12
C ARG A 84 7.33 -7.60 -7.90
N GLY A 85 7.30 -7.40 -9.21
CA GLY A 85 6.37 -8.06 -10.13
C GLY A 85 4.99 -7.43 -10.22
N HIS A 86 4.69 -6.40 -9.43
CA HIS A 86 3.46 -5.63 -9.52
C HIS A 86 3.70 -4.30 -10.26
N GLY A 87 2.65 -3.78 -10.92
CA GLY A 87 2.68 -2.49 -11.62
C GLY A 87 3.87 -2.36 -12.56
N ASP A 88 4.69 -1.33 -12.35
CA ASP A 88 5.88 -1.05 -13.16
C ASP A 88 7.17 -1.63 -12.56
N SER A 89 7.10 -2.31 -11.42
CA SER A 89 8.27 -2.96 -10.81
C SER A 89 8.66 -4.25 -11.53
N GLU A 90 9.98 -4.49 -11.62
CA GLU A 90 10.50 -5.74 -12.19
C GLU A 90 10.19 -6.94 -11.29
N THR A 91 10.13 -8.13 -11.90
CA THR A 91 9.87 -9.40 -11.18
C THR A 91 11.08 -9.90 -10.38
N GLY A 92 12.30 -9.45 -10.76
CA GLY A 92 13.55 -9.94 -10.20
C GLY A 92 14.19 -11.04 -11.05
N GLY A 93 15.53 -11.04 -11.09
CA GLY A 93 16.33 -11.80 -12.04
C GLY A 93 16.70 -10.96 -13.25
N ARG A 94 17.91 -11.12 -13.80
CA ARG A 94 18.32 -10.41 -15.01
C ARG A 94 17.32 -10.69 -16.13
N SER A 95 16.43 -9.73 -16.39
CA SER A 95 15.49 -9.79 -17.50
C SER A 95 16.19 -9.28 -18.75
N GLU A 96 16.57 -10.18 -19.61
CA GLU A 96 16.53 -9.92 -21.05
C GLU A 96 15.52 -10.88 -21.62
N VAL A 97 14.53 -10.32 -22.31
CA VAL A 97 13.51 -10.98 -23.11
C VAL A 97 12.36 -11.68 -22.33
N ARG A 98 11.21 -11.07 -22.40
CA ARG A 98 9.88 -11.61 -22.12
C ARG A 98 9.59 -12.76 -23.10
N SER A 99 10.13 -13.96 -22.85
CA SER A 99 9.74 -15.17 -23.58
C SER A 99 8.91 -16.06 -22.68
N GLN A 100 7.90 -16.69 -23.27
CA GLN A 100 6.92 -17.58 -22.61
C GLN A 100 7.51 -18.77 -21.82
N ARG A 101 8.83 -18.85 -21.71
CA ARG A 101 9.58 -19.89 -20.96
C ARG A 101 10.01 -19.44 -19.54
N SER A 102 9.68 -18.20 -19.11
CA SER A 102 10.23 -17.61 -17.88
C SER A 102 9.42 -17.88 -16.61
N GLU A 103 8.23 -18.47 -16.71
CA GLU A 103 7.35 -18.65 -15.52
C GLU A 103 7.94 -19.61 -14.49
N VAL A 104 8.54 -20.70 -14.93
CA VAL A 104 9.16 -21.72 -14.03
C VAL A 104 10.42 -21.19 -13.35
N ARG A 105 11.22 -20.31 -14.02
CA ARG A 105 12.42 -19.72 -13.43
C ARG A 105 12.13 -18.62 -12.40
N SER A 106 10.97 -17.99 -12.45
CA SER A 106 10.61 -16.91 -11.53
C SER A 106 10.24 -17.40 -10.12
N GLU A 107 9.78 -18.63 -9.97
CA GLU A 107 9.47 -19.21 -8.65
C GLU A 107 10.74 -19.58 -7.86
N GLU A 108 11.79 -20.12 -8.52
CA GLU A 108 13.05 -20.48 -7.85
C GLU A 108 13.82 -19.26 -7.32
N THR A 109 13.54 -18.07 -7.85
CA THR A 109 14.26 -16.83 -7.46
C THR A 109 13.48 -15.94 -6.49
N TYR A 110 12.19 -16.16 -6.27
CA TYR A 110 11.35 -15.36 -5.37
C TYR A 110 11.48 -15.84 -3.91
N SER A 111 11.54 -14.88 -2.99
CA SER A 111 11.39 -15.13 -1.56
C SER A 111 10.84 -13.89 -0.86
N LEU A 112 10.16 -14.06 0.27
CA LEU A 112 9.68 -12.94 1.08
C LEU A 112 10.83 -12.02 1.53
N LYS A 113 12.02 -12.59 1.78
CA LYS A 113 13.20 -11.80 2.15
C LYS A 113 13.54 -10.72 1.10
N LYS A 114 13.36 -11.01 -0.18
CA LYS A 114 13.58 -10.02 -1.25
C LYS A 114 12.57 -8.88 -1.18
N GLU A 115 11.31 -9.15 -0.83
CA GLU A 115 10.30 -8.11 -0.58
C GLU A 115 10.70 -7.22 0.61
N PHE A 116 11.24 -7.79 1.68
CA PHE A 116 11.75 -7.03 2.83
C PHE A 116 12.93 -6.13 2.42
N GLU A 117 13.84 -6.66 1.60
CA GLU A 117 14.99 -5.94 1.04
C GLU A 117 14.55 -4.83 0.08
N ASP A 118 13.45 -5.00 -0.67
CA ASP A 118 12.88 -3.97 -1.54
C ASP A 118 12.35 -2.79 -0.72
N VAL A 119 11.52 -3.07 0.30
CA VAL A 119 11.01 -2.03 1.19
C VAL A 119 12.17 -1.29 1.86
N ALA A 120 13.17 -2.01 2.37
CA ALA A 120 14.35 -1.39 2.98
C ALA A 120 15.14 -0.54 1.98
N ALA A 121 15.29 -0.97 0.72
CA ALA A 121 15.96 -0.21 -0.34
C ALA A 121 15.22 1.10 -0.64
N VAL A 122 13.88 1.05 -0.78
CA VAL A 122 13.06 2.25 -1.00
C VAL A 122 13.16 3.19 0.21
N VAL A 123 13.06 2.68 1.43
CA VAL A 123 13.26 3.47 2.66
C VAL A 123 14.62 4.15 2.67
N ASN A 124 15.70 3.40 2.36
CA ASN A 124 17.06 3.94 2.38
C ASN A 124 17.32 4.99 1.30
N SER A 125 16.57 4.98 0.21
CA SER A 125 16.63 5.99 -0.85
C SER A 125 15.96 7.32 -0.48
N ARG A 126 15.18 7.37 0.58
CA ARG A 126 14.50 8.61 1.02
C ARG A 126 15.38 9.44 1.95
N PRO A 127 15.21 10.77 1.94
CA PRO A 127 15.89 11.64 2.91
C PRO A 127 15.34 11.44 4.32
N GLY A 128 16.19 11.59 5.34
CA GLY A 128 15.82 11.57 6.75
C GLY A 128 15.20 10.26 7.26
N PRO A 129 14.53 10.32 8.42
CA PRO A 129 13.69 9.25 8.93
C PRO A 129 12.46 9.05 8.05
N VAL A 130 11.98 7.80 7.94
CA VAL A 130 10.86 7.42 7.08
C VAL A 130 9.77 6.76 7.92
N PHE A 131 8.53 7.18 7.70
CA PHE A 131 7.34 6.46 8.15
C PHE A 131 6.95 5.41 7.11
N VAL A 132 6.48 4.26 7.56
CA VAL A 132 6.04 3.21 6.62
C VAL A 132 4.63 2.75 7.00
N LEU A 133 3.73 2.74 6.01
CA LEU A 133 2.40 2.17 6.10
C LEU A 133 2.34 0.92 5.24
N GLY A 134 2.05 -0.23 5.86
CA GLY A 134 1.87 -1.49 5.16
C GLY A 134 0.45 -2.05 5.34
N HIS A 135 -0.19 -2.42 4.23
CA HIS A 135 -1.51 -3.05 4.24
C HIS A 135 -1.40 -4.53 3.91
N SER A 136 -2.10 -5.39 4.67
CA SER A 136 -2.14 -6.82 4.42
C SER A 136 -0.72 -7.40 4.33
N ILE A 137 -0.38 -8.20 3.30
CA ILE A 137 0.98 -8.75 3.12
C ILE A 137 2.07 -7.66 3.05
N GLY A 138 1.74 -6.46 2.53
CA GLY A 138 2.64 -5.31 2.58
C GLY A 138 2.98 -4.86 4.00
N GLY A 139 2.09 -5.13 4.96
CA GLY A 139 2.35 -4.92 6.39
C GLY A 139 3.40 -5.90 6.94
N VAL A 140 3.41 -7.15 6.48
CA VAL A 140 4.48 -8.12 6.81
C VAL A 140 5.82 -7.60 6.30
N PHE A 141 5.87 -7.12 5.07
CA PHE A 141 7.11 -6.63 4.46
C PHE A 141 7.63 -5.36 5.14
N ALA A 142 6.73 -4.43 5.49
CA ALA A 142 7.07 -3.23 6.25
C ALA A 142 7.63 -3.57 7.64
N LEU A 143 7.00 -4.50 8.36
CA LEU A 143 7.43 -4.97 9.67
C LEU A 143 8.83 -5.62 9.61
N GLU A 144 9.04 -6.50 8.65
CA GLU A 144 10.32 -7.19 8.47
C GLU A 144 11.44 -6.26 7.99
N ALA A 145 11.12 -5.29 7.13
CA ALA A 145 12.07 -4.28 6.69
C ALA A 145 12.59 -3.40 7.85
N ALA A 146 11.80 -3.22 8.91
CA ALA A 146 12.23 -2.47 10.09
C ALA A 146 13.41 -3.11 10.85
N PHE A 147 13.67 -4.39 10.60
CA PHE A 147 14.89 -5.05 11.09
C PHE A 147 16.09 -4.91 10.14
N LEU A 148 15.87 -4.44 8.91
CA LEU A 148 16.92 -4.31 7.88
C LEU A 148 17.46 -2.88 7.77
N THR A 149 16.72 -1.88 8.29
CA THR A 149 17.14 -0.47 8.24
C THR A 149 16.72 0.28 9.50
N LYS A 150 17.58 1.19 9.97
CA LYS A 150 17.30 2.09 11.11
C LYS A 150 16.56 3.37 10.71
N LYS A 151 16.29 3.57 9.41
CA LYS A 151 15.58 4.75 8.92
C LYS A 151 14.07 4.70 9.15
N ILE A 152 13.48 3.54 9.39
CA ILE A 152 12.06 3.42 9.72
C ILE A 152 11.85 3.94 11.15
N SER A 153 11.19 5.09 11.28
CA SER A 153 10.98 5.77 12.56
C SER A 153 9.59 5.55 13.17
N LYS A 154 8.59 5.25 12.34
CA LYS A 154 7.26 4.81 12.77
C LYS A 154 6.68 3.83 11.76
N LEU A 155 5.89 2.87 12.24
CA LEU A 155 5.17 1.88 11.43
C LEU A 155 3.66 2.05 11.59
N VAL A 156 2.92 1.87 10.49
CA VAL A 156 1.47 1.66 10.48
C VAL A 156 1.20 0.34 9.78
N LEU A 157 0.57 -0.59 10.49
CA LEU A 157 0.32 -1.95 10.00
C LEU A 157 -1.18 -2.22 10.01
N TYR A 158 -1.78 -2.33 8.82
CA TYR A 158 -3.19 -2.65 8.69
C TYR A 158 -3.36 -4.13 8.34
N GLU A 159 -3.76 -4.92 9.34
CA GLU A 159 -4.09 -6.34 9.26
C GLU A 159 -3.08 -7.20 8.49
N PRO A 160 -1.79 -7.22 8.89
CA PRO A 160 -0.81 -8.09 8.27
C PRO A 160 -1.08 -9.56 8.58
N PRO A 161 -1.01 -10.49 7.59
CA PRO A 161 -1.15 -11.93 7.82
C PRO A 161 0.16 -12.51 8.37
N LEU A 162 0.25 -12.72 9.69
CA LEU A 162 1.47 -13.17 10.39
C LEU A 162 1.38 -14.61 10.93
N GLN A 163 0.35 -15.33 10.58
CA GLN A 163 0.13 -16.65 11.13
C GLN A 163 0.90 -17.72 10.36
N ASP A 164 1.32 -18.76 11.11
CA ASP A 164 1.91 -19.99 10.58
C ASP A 164 0.83 -20.85 9.92
N LEU A 165 0.36 -20.43 8.76
CA LEU A 165 -0.71 -21.10 8.03
C LEU A 165 -0.19 -21.64 6.70
N ASP A 166 -0.51 -22.90 6.45
CA ASP A 166 -0.26 -23.50 5.16
C ASP A 166 -1.46 -23.26 4.22
N HIS A 167 -1.29 -22.36 3.28
CA HIS A 167 -2.26 -22.08 2.23
C HIS A 167 -1.89 -22.71 0.88
N THR A 168 -0.97 -23.68 0.86
CA THR A 168 -0.50 -24.34 -0.36
C THR A 168 -1.65 -24.95 -1.16
N ALA A 169 -2.64 -25.58 -0.49
CA ALA A 169 -3.81 -26.14 -1.17
C ALA A 169 -4.66 -25.08 -1.91
N VAL A 170 -4.74 -23.85 -1.39
CA VAL A 170 -5.40 -22.72 -2.08
C VAL A 170 -4.61 -22.33 -3.30
N ALA A 171 -3.28 -22.19 -3.17
CA ALA A 171 -2.39 -21.85 -4.28
C ALA A 171 -2.50 -22.90 -5.42
N ASP A 172 -2.50 -24.18 -5.08
CA ASP A 172 -2.62 -25.28 -6.06
C ASP A 172 -3.97 -25.28 -6.79
N ARG A 173 -5.08 -24.94 -6.08
CA ARG A 173 -6.38 -24.75 -6.75
C ARG A 173 -6.36 -23.56 -7.69
N MET A 174 -5.83 -22.42 -7.25
CA MET A 174 -5.73 -21.23 -8.09
C MET A 174 -4.87 -21.49 -9.32
N GLU A 175 -3.77 -22.19 -9.19
CA GLU A 175 -2.90 -22.56 -10.33
C GLU A 175 -3.64 -23.41 -11.36
N ARG A 176 -4.40 -24.44 -10.93
CA ARG A 176 -5.24 -25.23 -11.83
C ARG A 176 -6.30 -24.38 -12.54
N MET A 177 -6.94 -23.44 -11.83
CA MET A 177 -7.90 -22.50 -12.46
C MET A 177 -7.24 -21.63 -13.53
N ILE A 178 -6.03 -21.11 -13.24
CA ILE A 178 -5.27 -20.30 -14.21
C ILE A 178 -4.90 -21.11 -15.45
N GLN A 179 -4.45 -22.36 -15.25
CA GLN A 179 -4.14 -23.28 -16.35
C GLN A 179 -5.38 -23.63 -17.21
N ALA A 180 -6.56 -23.64 -16.60
CA ALA A 180 -7.85 -23.80 -17.29
C ALA A 180 -8.38 -22.50 -17.95
N GLY A 181 -7.65 -21.38 -17.83
CA GLY A 181 -8.09 -20.06 -18.34
C GLY A 181 -9.04 -19.30 -17.41
N GLU A 182 -9.33 -19.82 -16.23
CA GLU A 182 -10.28 -19.28 -15.24
C GLU A 182 -9.64 -18.28 -14.28
N ARG A 183 -8.89 -17.30 -14.80
CA ARG A 183 -8.10 -16.35 -14.01
C ARG A 183 -8.95 -15.51 -13.05
N GLU A 184 -10.13 -15.06 -13.49
CA GLU A 184 -11.04 -14.30 -12.62
C GLU A 184 -11.53 -15.17 -11.45
N GLN A 185 -11.84 -16.44 -11.71
CA GLN A 185 -12.25 -17.36 -10.66
C GLN A 185 -11.12 -17.60 -9.64
N ALA A 186 -9.88 -17.71 -10.10
CA ALA A 186 -8.72 -17.81 -9.22
C ALA A 186 -8.59 -16.56 -8.32
N LEU A 187 -8.79 -15.33 -8.85
CA LEU A 187 -8.80 -14.10 -8.06
C LEU A 187 -9.92 -14.09 -7.03
N VAL A 188 -11.14 -14.49 -7.41
CA VAL A 188 -12.28 -14.58 -6.48
C VAL A 188 -11.99 -15.60 -5.37
N THR A 189 -11.40 -16.75 -5.71
CA THR A 189 -10.99 -17.77 -4.73
C THR A 189 -9.99 -17.19 -3.72
N PHE A 190 -8.95 -16.51 -4.20
CA PHE A 190 -8.00 -15.80 -3.33
C PHE A 190 -8.70 -14.85 -2.36
N LEU A 191 -9.56 -13.96 -2.87
CA LEU A 191 -10.23 -12.94 -2.07
C LEU A 191 -11.18 -13.53 -1.03
N ARG A 192 -11.84 -14.64 -1.33
CA ARG A 192 -12.80 -15.29 -0.43
C ARG A 192 -12.15 -16.14 0.64
N GLU A 193 -11.05 -16.80 0.32
CA GLU A 193 -10.49 -17.81 1.21
C GLU A 193 -9.36 -17.28 2.11
N LEU A 194 -8.61 -16.26 1.69
CA LEU A 194 -7.49 -15.74 2.47
C LEU A 194 -7.89 -14.51 3.29
N PRO A 195 -8.16 -13.32 2.70
CA PRO A 195 -8.65 -12.20 3.50
C PRO A 195 -10.13 -12.32 3.87
N MET A 196 -10.85 -13.31 3.32
CA MET A 196 -12.28 -13.56 3.53
C MET A 196 -13.15 -12.33 3.21
N ILE A 197 -12.90 -11.73 2.05
CA ILE A 197 -13.67 -10.59 1.55
C ILE A 197 -15.10 -11.06 1.22
N SER A 198 -16.09 -10.28 1.65
CA SER A 198 -17.49 -10.62 1.43
C SER A 198 -17.88 -10.61 -0.06
N PRO A 199 -18.91 -11.38 -0.47
CA PRO A 199 -19.39 -11.39 -1.84
C PRO A 199 -19.76 -9.98 -2.35
N ASP A 200 -20.39 -9.14 -1.51
CA ASP A 200 -20.79 -7.78 -1.88
C ASP A 200 -19.58 -6.87 -2.12
N GLU A 201 -18.53 -7.01 -1.29
CA GLU A 201 -17.28 -6.28 -1.49
C GLU A 201 -16.58 -6.73 -2.77
N ILE A 202 -16.54 -8.04 -3.06
CA ILE A 202 -15.98 -8.56 -4.32
C ILE A 202 -16.77 -8.02 -5.51
N ALA A 203 -18.11 -8.00 -5.43
CA ALA A 203 -18.96 -7.43 -6.47
C ALA A 203 -18.68 -5.92 -6.68
N ALA A 204 -18.40 -5.18 -5.62
CA ALA A 204 -17.97 -3.78 -5.72
C ALA A 204 -16.57 -3.65 -6.36
N MET A 205 -15.63 -4.52 -6.01
CA MET A 205 -14.28 -4.54 -6.59
C MET A 205 -14.31 -4.87 -8.09
N LYS A 206 -15.19 -5.76 -8.54
CA LYS A 206 -15.37 -6.12 -9.97
C LYS A 206 -15.76 -4.91 -10.83
N ARG A 207 -16.43 -3.91 -10.26
CA ARG A 207 -16.82 -2.69 -10.97
C ARG A 207 -15.71 -1.63 -11.05
N GLN A 208 -14.59 -1.84 -10.37
CA GLN A 208 -13.49 -0.88 -10.37
C GLN A 208 -12.62 -1.01 -11.63
N PRO A 209 -12.10 0.10 -12.18
CA PRO A 209 -11.19 0.07 -13.34
C PRO A 209 -9.94 -0.79 -13.13
N SER A 210 -9.53 -1.02 -11.89
CA SER A 210 -8.37 -1.85 -11.53
C SER A 210 -8.63 -3.36 -11.62
N TRP A 211 -9.89 -3.81 -11.75
CA TRP A 211 -10.21 -5.23 -11.72
C TRP A 211 -9.53 -6.06 -12.83
N PRO A 212 -9.51 -5.64 -14.11
CA PRO A 212 -8.80 -6.39 -15.16
C PRO A 212 -7.31 -6.57 -14.87
N GLY A 213 -6.65 -5.54 -14.33
CA GLY A 213 -5.24 -5.61 -13.94
C GLY A 213 -4.99 -6.62 -12.81
N ARG A 214 -5.90 -6.69 -11.83
CA ARG A 214 -5.83 -7.70 -10.76
C ARG A 214 -6.00 -9.13 -11.29
N VAL A 215 -6.93 -9.34 -12.23
CA VAL A 215 -7.12 -10.63 -12.90
C VAL A 215 -5.88 -11.00 -13.69
N ALA A 216 -5.30 -10.06 -14.44
CA ALA A 216 -4.09 -10.30 -15.22
C ALA A 216 -2.87 -10.64 -14.34
N GLY A 217 -2.75 -10.05 -13.14
CA GLY A 217 -1.62 -10.26 -12.22
C GLY A 217 -1.80 -11.39 -11.21
N ILE A 218 -2.85 -12.23 -11.32
CA ILE A 218 -3.18 -13.21 -10.28
C ILE A 218 -2.11 -14.29 -10.08
N ASP A 219 -1.29 -14.60 -11.09
CA ASP A 219 -0.20 -15.57 -11.00
C ASP A 219 0.80 -15.21 -9.88
N ILE A 220 1.02 -13.91 -9.66
CA ILE A 220 1.94 -13.42 -8.64
C ILE A 220 1.52 -13.92 -7.25
N GLN A 221 0.22 -14.01 -6.99
CA GLN A 221 -0.32 -14.43 -5.70
C GLN A 221 0.04 -15.87 -5.36
N ILE A 222 0.19 -16.76 -6.35
CA ILE A 222 0.55 -18.16 -6.11
C ILE A 222 1.92 -18.25 -5.42
N ARG A 223 2.93 -17.58 -5.98
CA ARG A 223 4.28 -17.57 -5.39
C ARG A 223 4.31 -16.89 -4.00
N GLU A 224 3.51 -15.82 -3.83
CA GLU A 224 3.40 -15.10 -2.56
C GLU A 224 2.76 -15.99 -1.49
N ILE A 225 1.66 -16.67 -1.81
CA ILE A 225 0.97 -17.60 -0.89
C ILE A 225 1.91 -18.75 -0.49
N ARG A 226 2.56 -19.40 -1.45
CA ARG A 226 3.51 -20.50 -1.18
C ARG A 226 4.68 -20.05 -0.32
N SER A 227 5.18 -18.83 -0.53
CA SER A 227 6.26 -18.27 0.28
C SER A 227 5.78 -17.85 1.67
N LEU A 228 4.57 -17.28 1.78
CA LEU A 228 3.96 -16.89 3.06
C LEU A 228 3.64 -18.15 3.91
N SER A 229 3.25 -19.27 3.29
CA SER A 229 3.04 -20.54 3.98
C SER A 229 4.32 -21.09 4.67
N LYS A 230 5.49 -20.62 4.22
CA LYS A 230 6.79 -20.94 4.83
C LYS A 230 7.25 -19.88 5.85
N TYR A 231 6.59 -18.73 5.93
CA TYR A 231 6.92 -17.69 6.88
C TYR A 231 6.58 -18.12 8.31
N ARG A 232 7.47 -17.78 9.25
CA ARG A 232 7.26 -18.08 10.67
C ARG A 232 7.38 -16.79 11.47
N PHE A 233 6.32 -16.47 12.20
CA PHE A 233 6.29 -15.31 13.08
C PHE A 233 7.17 -15.56 14.31
N ASP A 234 8.21 -14.77 14.49
CA ASP A 234 9.09 -14.84 15.66
C ASP A 234 8.73 -13.77 16.69
N GLY A 235 7.88 -14.11 17.64
CA GLY A 235 7.46 -13.21 18.70
C GLY A 235 8.61 -12.72 19.59
N LYS A 236 9.69 -13.49 19.76
CA LYS A 236 10.86 -13.05 20.54
C LYS A 236 11.60 -11.93 19.81
N ARG A 237 11.78 -12.07 18.51
CA ARG A 237 12.40 -11.04 17.66
C ARG A 237 11.55 -9.76 17.63
N MET A 238 10.21 -9.89 17.56
CA MET A 238 9.31 -8.75 17.55
C MET A 238 9.37 -7.93 18.85
N LYS A 239 9.62 -8.56 20.00
CA LYS A 239 9.83 -7.85 21.27
C LYS A 239 11.05 -6.91 21.27
N ALA A 240 12.01 -7.14 20.39
CA ALA A 240 13.19 -6.29 20.23
C ALA A 240 12.96 -5.11 19.28
N LEU A 241 11.80 -5.00 18.64
CA LEU A 241 11.52 -3.91 17.71
C LEU A 241 11.19 -2.62 18.47
N ASP A 242 12.12 -1.68 18.48
CA ASP A 242 11.99 -0.39 19.16
C ASP A 242 11.45 0.72 18.23
N VAL A 243 10.46 0.38 17.39
CA VAL A 243 9.80 1.31 16.47
C VAL A 243 8.36 1.51 16.90
N PRO A 244 7.93 2.76 17.20
CA PRO A 244 6.51 3.04 17.48
C PRO A 244 5.62 2.55 16.34
N THR A 245 4.63 1.74 16.68
CA THR A 245 3.80 1.03 15.70
C THR A 245 2.32 1.25 15.97
N LEU A 246 1.59 1.74 14.95
CA LEU A 246 0.15 1.78 14.93
C LEU A 246 -0.37 0.50 14.27
N LEU A 247 -1.15 -0.28 15.01
CA LEU A 247 -1.90 -1.40 14.51
C LEU A 247 -3.29 -0.93 14.12
N LEU A 248 -3.73 -1.24 12.93
CA LEU A 248 -5.07 -0.94 12.42
C LEU A 248 -5.82 -2.23 12.15
N ALA A 249 -7.09 -2.29 12.52
CA ALA A 249 -7.98 -3.41 12.27
C ALA A 249 -9.40 -2.94 11.96
N GLY A 250 -10.17 -3.76 11.26
CA GLY A 250 -11.60 -3.57 11.09
C GLY A 250 -12.41 -4.43 12.05
N SER A 251 -13.45 -3.89 12.70
CA SER A 251 -14.30 -4.66 13.61
C SER A 251 -15.09 -5.76 12.90
N LYS A 252 -15.35 -5.59 11.60
CA LYS A 252 -16.04 -6.57 10.73
C LYS A 252 -15.11 -7.43 9.89
N THR A 253 -13.80 -7.38 10.10
CA THR A 253 -12.88 -8.30 9.41
C THR A 253 -13.29 -9.73 9.68
N ALA A 254 -13.58 -10.49 8.61
CA ALA A 254 -14.12 -11.85 8.73
C ALA A 254 -13.03 -12.87 9.05
N SER A 255 -11.81 -12.68 8.54
CA SER A 255 -10.68 -13.61 8.70
C SER A 255 -10.23 -13.74 10.16
N PRO A 256 -10.40 -14.91 10.80
CA PRO A 256 -9.90 -15.16 12.15
C PRO A 256 -8.38 -15.02 12.23
N GLN A 257 -7.68 -15.36 11.15
CA GLN A 257 -6.22 -15.31 11.03
C GLN A 257 -5.71 -13.87 11.12
N LEU A 258 -6.35 -12.93 10.42
CA LEU A 258 -5.98 -11.52 10.50
C LEU A 258 -6.23 -10.95 11.91
N LYS A 259 -7.33 -11.33 12.56
CA LYS A 259 -7.62 -10.95 13.95
C LYS A 259 -6.56 -11.49 14.91
N GLN A 260 -6.19 -12.76 14.75
CA GLN A 260 -5.16 -13.39 15.57
C GLN A 260 -3.79 -12.74 15.35
N ALA A 261 -3.44 -12.38 14.12
CA ALA A 261 -2.21 -11.68 13.80
C ALA A 261 -2.12 -10.32 14.51
N ILE A 262 -3.19 -9.54 14.48
CA ILE A 262 -3.27 -8.25 15.21
C ILE A 262 -3.12 -8.46 16.72
N ASN A 263 -3.75 -9.48 17.30
CA ASN A 263 -3.61 -9.79 18.71
C ASN A 263 -2.16 -10.20 19.06
N SER A 264 -1.53 -11.03 18.21
CA SER A 264 -0.13 -11.43 18.40
C SER A 264 0.82 -10.24 18.38
N LEU A 265 0.61 -9.27 17.45
CA LEU A 265 1.39 -8.04 17.40
C LEU A 265 1.13 -7.15 18.61
N LYS A 266 -0.15 -7.00 19.00
CA LYS A 266 -0.54 -6.24 20.19
C LYS A 266 0.14 -6.78 21.44
N ASP A 267 0.23 -8.10 21.59
CA ASP A 267 0.81 -8.72 22.78
C ASP A 267 2.35 -8.75 22.75
N THR A 268 2.96 -8.54 21.59
CA THR A 268 4.39 -8.73 21.37
C THR A 268 5.17 -7.42 21.20
N LEU A 269 4.64 -6.45 20.44
CA LEU A 269 5.35 -5.21 20.16
C LEU A 269 5.42 -4.30 21.39
N PRO A 270 6.60 -3.77 21.77
CA PRO A 270 6.76 -2.96 22.99
C PRO A 270 6.10 -1.58 22.86
N LYS A 271 6.22 -0.93 21.71
CA LYS A 271 5.71 0.43 21.45
C LYS A 271 4.57 0.36 20.43
N ARG A 272 3.38 -0.02 20.87
CA ARG A 272 2.21 -0.18 19.96
C ARG A 272 1.00 0.62 20.45
N MET A 273 0.22 1.03 19.47
CA MET A 273 -1.15 1.52 19.62
C MET A 273 -2.06 0.66 18.74
N LEU A 274 -3.26 0.39 19.16
CA LEU A 274 -4.28 -0.31 18.35
C LEU A 274 -5.47 0.62 18.13
N VAL A 275 -5.88 0.78 16.87
CA VAL A 275 -7.14 1.42 16.49
C VAL A 275 -7.96 0.43 15.69
N VAL A 276 -9.22 0.27 16.10
CA VAL A 276 -10.20 -0.58 15.41
C VAL A 276 -11.22 0.32 14.72
N PHE A 277 -11.32 0.22 13.41
CA PHE A 277 -12.33 0.93 12.64
C PHE A 277 -13.68 0.22 12.76
N GLU A 278 -14.60 0.85 13.48
CA GLU A 278 -15.91 0.26 13.73
C GLU A 278 -16.71 0.14 12.43
N GLY A 279 -17.37 -0.99 12.26
CA GLY A 279 -18.17 -1.29 11.06
C GLY A 279 -17.37 -1.58 9.80
N GLN A 280 -16.03 -1.55 9.85
CA GLN A 280 -15.17 -1.77 8.70
C GLN A 280 -14.53 -3.16 8.70
N GLY A 281 -14.15 -3.64 7.50
CA GLY A 281 -13.39 -4.86 7.28
C GLY A 281 -11.96 -4.56 6.83
N HIS A 282 -11.37 -5.50 6.10
CA HIS A 282 -9.97 -5.48 5.64
C HIS A 282 -9.59 -4.32 4.70
N ASN A 283 -10.57 -3.60 4.18
CA ASN A 283 -10.38 -2.52 3.20
C ASN A 283 -11.00 -1.19 3.67
N ALA A 284 -10.83 -0.81 4.95
CA ALA A 284 -11.37 0.44 5.49
C ALA A 284 -10.91 1.68 4.72
N MET A 285 -9.65 1.68 4.22
CA MET A 285 -9.10 2.78 3.43
C MET A 285 -9.89 3.09 2.15
N ASP A 286 -10.63 2.11 1.61
CA ASP A 286 -11.47 2.30 0.42
C ASP A 286 -12.86 2.87 0.79
N LYS A 287 -13.33 2.65 2.04
CA LYS A 287 -14.70 2.99 2.48
C LYS A 287 -14.76 4.25 3.33
N ILE A 288 -13.73 4.49 4.13
CA ILE A 288 -13.63 5.64 5.02
C ILE A 288 -12.29 6.35 4.84
N PRO A 289 -11.91 6.76 3.61
CA PRO A 289 -10.56 7.25 3.30
C PRO A 289 -10.15 8.45 4.17
N ALA A 290 -11.05 9.39 4.43
CA ALA A 290 -10.76 10.56 5.26
C ALA A 290 -10.43 10.18 6.71
N GLN A 291 -11.26 9.36 7.35
CA GLN A 291 -11.02 8.89 8.72
C GLN A 291 -9.76 8.03 8.82
N PHE A 292 -9.52 7.17 7.81
CA PHE A 292 -8.31 6.37 7.73
C PHE A 292 -7.06 7.26 7.67
N ALA A 293 -7.04 8.23 6.76
CA ALA A 293 -5.92 9.14 6.59
C ALA A 293 -5.69 10.02 7.84
N GLU A 294 -6.74 10.53 8.45
CA GLU A 294 -6.67 11.31 9.69
C GLU A 294 -6.05 10.49 10.82
N THR A 295 -6.51 9.26 11.03
CA THR A 295 -5.99 8.34 12.08
C THR A 295 -4.50 8.10 11.88
N VAL A 296 -4.08 7.82 10.66
CA VAL A 296 -2.66 7.60 10.32
C VAL A 296 -1.85 8.87 10.52
N THR A 297 -2.35 10.01 10.05
CA THR A 297 -1.66 11.30 10.16
C THR A 297 -1.45 11.70 11.62
N LYS A 298 -2.46 11.63 12.48
CA LYS A 298 -2.35 11.94 13.92
C LYS A 298 -1.23 11.11 14.58
N PHE A 299 -1.22 9.81 14.35
CA PHE A 299 -0.16 8.96 14.90
C PHE A 299 1.23 9.34 14.38
N LEU A 300 1.37 9.57 13.07
CA LEU A 300 2.65 9.88 12.45
C LEU A 300 3.17 11.27 12.87
N SER A 301 2.30 12.27 13.00
CA SER A 301 2.65 13.62 13.46
C SER A 301 2.94 13.68 14.98
N GLY A 302 2.52 12.67 15.74
CA GLY A 302 2.65 12.66 17.21
C GLY A 302 1.58 13.49 17.91
N GLU A 303 0.50 13.81 17.22
CA GLU A 303 -0.69 14.45 17.80
C GLU A 303 -1.48 13.40 18.60
N GLN A 304 -1.91 13.78 19.82
CA GLN A 304 -2.72 12.92 20.70
C GLN A 304 -4.20 13.04 20.38
#